data_8d967bfe02181b2b5d1b02312fcf63f7
#
_entry.id   8d967bfe02181b2b5d1b02312fcf63f7
#
_cell.length_a   1.000
_cell.length_b   1.000
_cell.length_c   1.000
_cell.angle_alpha   90.00
_cell.angle_beta   90.00
_cell.angle_gamma   90.00
#
_symmetry.space_group_name_H-M   'P 1'
#
loop_
_entity.id
_entity.type
_entity.pdbx_description
1 polymer ?
#
loop_
_entity_poly.entity_id
_entity_poly.type
_entity_poly.pdbx_seq_one_letter_code
_entity_poly.pdbx_strand_id
1 'polypeptide(L)'
;MNGRAASRFLASLAACAAGASLLVGVQAGPAAAEVFCGSHSVDGAIWTEYTRTPGVRQALGCPTSDELGLPDGVGRRQVFDNGSIYWSPGTGAHAVWGLVGQEWAQHGWEGGYMGYPLTDELRNPDGIGVRQQFQNATVYWSPNTGAHAVHGNIGWWWGQYGYEAGTYGYPTSDEYNAGHVGGNVDDNNGVRQDFQSGKYLLWSGGQADAFEACQSACIGYGGTTNTKWVVRTEVYVNWSDSHLTSVHVTPTAAAFKTVLGTDDAASDLNEDWRQVWSNTRMFPGATQAEQNSTFQQLMCHAEFSYPNTGGGHFGGPTWDLETWRPVLTGNSDTILRKMLASKCNWNTDS
;
A
#
# COMPACT_ATOMS: atom_id res chain seq x y z
N MET A 1 -7.80 1.15 -71.98
CA MET A 1 -6.71 0.39 -72.64
C MET A 1 -6.36 -0.73 -71.65
N ASN A 2 -6.94 -1.85 -71.86
CA ASN A 2 -6.40 -3.14 -72.30
C ASN A 2 -5.34 -3.65 -71.33
N GLY A 3 -5.37 -4.85 -70.80
CA GLY A 3 -6.11 -6.02 -71.20
C GLY A 3 -5.91 -7.17 -70.18
N ARG A 4 -6.80 -8.07 -70.33
CA ARG A 4 -6.99 -9.37 -69.70
C ARG A 4 -5.85 -10.34 -70.02
N ALA A 5 -5.53 -11.28 -69.10
CA ALA A 5 -5.30 -12.68 -69.55
C ALA A 5 -5.57 -13.64 -68.37
N ALA A 6 -6.51 -14.52 -68.63
CA ALA A 6 -6.83 -15.74 -67.88
C ALA A 6 -6.00 -16.90 -68.45
N SER A 7 -5.74 -17.92 -67.68
CA SER A 7 -5.56 -19.34 -68.05
C SER A 7 -5.02 -20.15 -66.87
N ARG A 8 -5.34 -21.33 -66.57
CA ARG A 8 -6.18 -22.43 -66.93
C ARG A 8 -5.93 -23.58 -65.97
N PHE A 9 -6.95 -24.21 -65.59
CA PHE A 9 -7.01 -25.49 -64.89
C PHE A 9 -6.10 -26.57 -65.43
N LEU A 10 -5.57 -27.41 -64.53
CA LEU A 10 -5.35 -28.83 -64.79
C LEU A 10 -5.67 -29.65 -63.54
N ALA A 11 -6.73 -30.41 -63.63
CA ALA A 11 -7.10 -31.45 -62.68
C ALA A 11 -6.24 -32.69 -62.95
N SER A 12 -5.77 -33.33 -61.92
CA SER A 12 -5.28 -34.69 -61.95
C SER A 12 -5.95 -35.54 -60.91
N LEU A 13 -6.79 -36.42 -61.33
CA LEU A 13 -7.31 -37.56 -60.56
C LEU A 13 -6.14 -38.51 -60.22
N ALA A 14 -5.99 -38.92 -59.02
CA ALA A 14 -5.25 -40.11 -58.64
C ALA A 14 -6.00 -40.92 -57.59
N ALA A 15 -6.04 -42.14 -57.76
CA ALA A 15 -6.94 -43.18 -57.28
C ALA A 15 -6.91 -43.42 -55.76
N CYS A 16 -8.05 -43.82 -55.23
CA CYS A 16 -8.27 -44.46 -53.97
C CYS A 16 -7.47 -45.75 -53.80
N ALA A 17 -6.59 -45.82 -52.81
CA ALA A 17 -6.14 -47.05 -52.20
C ALA A 17 -6.69 -47.10 -50.75
N ALA A 18 -7.63 -48.00 -50.50
CA ALA A 18 -8.18 -48.31 -49.21
C ALA A 18 -7.12 -49.07 -48.41
N GLY A 19 -6.42 -48.34 -47.52
CA GLY A 19 -5.58 -48.93 -46.50
C GLY A 19 -6.37 -49.02 -45.19
N ALA A 20 -6.73 -50.20 -44.75
CA ALA A 20 -7.28 -50.46 -43.44
C ALA A 20 -6.19 -50.19 -42.38
N SER A 21 -6.25 -49.00 -41.74
CA SER A 21 -5.43 -48.70 -40.57
C SER A 21 -6.03 -49.41 -39.38
N LEU A 22 -5.36 -50.39 -38.88
CA LEU A 22 -5.54 -50.95 -37.53
C LEU A 22 -5.28 -49.83 -36.56
N LEU A 23 -6.34 -49.28 -35.95
CA LEU A 23 -6.26 -48.48 -34.74
C LEU A 23 -5.82 -49.40 -33.61
N VAL A 24 -4.52 -49.48 -33.37
CA VAL A 24 -3.99 -49.97 -32.09
C VAL A 24 -4.39 -48.91 -31.08
N GLY A 25 -5.42 -49.19 -30.28
CA GLY A 25 -5.78 -48.41 -29.10
C GLY A 25 -4.61 -48.48 -28.15
N VAL A 26 -3.84 -47.38 -28.09
CA VAL A 26 -2.92 -47.18 -26.99
C VAL A 26 -3.81 -46.90 -25.78
N GLN A 27 -4.08 -47.92 -24.98
CA GLN A 27 -4.57 -47.72 -23.63
C GLN A 27 -3.48 -46.96 -22.88
N ALA A 28 -3.75 -45.69 -22.55
CA ALA A 28 -2.97 -44.99 -21.57
C ALA A 28 -3.11 -45.77 -20.26
N GLY A 29 -2.08 -46.51 -19.92
CA GLY A 29 -1.94 -47.08 -18.59
C GLY A 29 -1.96 -45.93 -17.55
N PRO A 30 -2.28 -46.22 -16.30
CA PRO A 30 -2.18 -45.22 -15.27
C PRO A 30 -0.78 -44.60 -15.37
N ALA A 31 -0.74 -43.26 -15.45
CA ALA A 31 0.52 -42.53 -15.51
C ALA A 31 1.32 -42.96 -14.28
N ALA A 32 2.39 -43.72 -14.51
CA ALA A 32 3.31 -44.09 -13.45
C ALA A 32 3.82 -42.78 -12.84
N ALA A 33 3.66 -42.61 -11.54
CA ALA A 33 4.26 -41.51 -10.81
C ALA A 33 5.76 -41.52 -11.16
N GLU A 34 6.22 -40.52 -11.88
CA GLU A 34 7.65 -40.36 -12.12
C GLU A 34 8.31 -39.98 -10.81
N VAL A 35 9.14 -40.87 -10.27
CA VAL A 35 10.02 -40.57 -9.13
C VAL A 35 11.08 -39.60 -9.60
N PHE A 36 10.83 -38.32 -9.37
CA PHE A 36 11.69 -37.24 -9.83
C PHE A 36 12.77 -37.01 -8.83
N CYS A 37 13.55 -37.38 -8.27
CA CYS A 37 14.59 -37.17 -7.29
C CYS A 37 14.14 -37.54 -5.86
N GLY A 38 14.56 -38.68 -5.45
CA GLY A 38 14.34 -39.19 -4.09
C GLY A 38 13.20 -40.20 -3.99
N SER A 39 12.77 -40.50 -2.78
CA SER A 39 11.83 -41.55 -2.43
C SER A 39 10.38 -41.10 -2.25
N HIS A 40 10.10 -39.80 -2.49
CA HIS A 40 8.76 -39.22 -2.27
C HIS A 40 7.99 -39.10 -3.59
N SER A 41 6.75 -39.60 -3.60
CA SER A 41 5.83 -39.40 -4.72
C SER A 41 5.18 -38.04 -4.64
N VAL A 42 4.87 -37.47 -5.82
CA VAL A 42 4.05 -36.26 -5.94
C VAL A 42 2.85 -36.63 -6.78
N ASP A 43 1.64 -36.38 -6.29
CA ASP A 43 0.41 -36.86 -6.91
C ASP A 43 -0.64 -35.76 -7.08
N GLY A 44 -1.68 -36.02 -7.86
CA GLY A 44 -2.88 -35.22 -7.97
C GLY A 44 -2.67 -33.76 -8.42
N ALA A 45 -3.32 -32.85 -7.69
CA ALA A 45 -3.24 -31.41 -7.98
C ALA A 45 -1.85 -30.83 -7.70
N ILE A 46 -1.17 -31.35 -6.67
CA ILE A 46 0.21 -30.94 -6.33
C ILE A 46 1.18 -31.36 -7.45
N TRP A 47 1.01 -32.58 -8.00
CA TRP A 47 1.79 -33.00 -9.18
C TRP A 47 1.54 -32.10 -10.39
N THR A 48 0.28 -31.78 -10.65
CA THR A 48 -0.09 -30.91 -11.76
C THR A 48 0.59 -29.54 -11.63
N GLU A 49 0.60 -28.97 -10.43
CA GLU A 49 1.27 -27.70 -10.15
C GLU A 49 2.79 -27.80 -10.31
N TYR A 50 3.40 -28.82 -9.72
CA TYR A 50 4.84 -29.05 -9.75
C TYR A 50 5.38 -29.22 -11.18
N THR A 51 4.58 -29.82 -12.09
CA THR A 51 5.00 -30.15 -13.47
C THR A 51 4.51 -29.15 -14.52
N ARG A 52 3.45 -28.40 -14.23
CA ARG A 52 2.81 -27.45 -15.17
C ARG A 52 3.75 -26.37 -15.65
N THR A 53 4.56 -25.84 -14.75
CA THR A 53 5.45 -24.71 -15.03
C THR A 53 6.89 -25.13 -14.73
N PRO A 54 7.78 -25.17 -15.75
CA PRO A 54 9.19 -25.53 -15.49
C PRO A 54 9.87 -24.69 -14.41
N GLY A 55 9.44 -23.44 -14.25
CA GLY A 55 9.94 -22.53 -13.22
C GLY A 55 9.62 -22.96 -11.79
N VAL A 56 8.43 -23.51 -11.54
CA VAL A 56 8.01 -24.00 -10.21
C VAL A 56 8.92 -25.13 -9.78
N ARG A 57 9.12 -26.12 -10.65
CA ARG A 57 10.00 -27.26 -10.36
C ARG A 57 11.46 -26.82 -10.13
N GLN A 58 11.94 -25.90 -10.94
CA GLN A 58 13.30 -25.37 -10.79
C GLN A 58 13.47 -24.60 -9.47
N ALA A 59 12.46 -23.83 -9.07
CA ALA A 59 12.48 -23.06 -7.83
C ALA A 59 12.39 -23.95 -6.60
N LEU A 60 11.48 -24.92 -6.60
CA LEU A 60 11.21 -25.78 -5.43
C LEU A 60 12.27 -26.86 -5.21
N GLY A 61 12.91 -27.38 -6.26
CA GLY A 61 13.78 -28.56 -6.15
C GLY A 61 13.00 -29.86 -6.00
N CYS A 62 13.55 -30.82 -5.26
CA CYS A 62 13.00 -32.15 -5.08
C CYS A 62 12.02 -32.24 -3.90
N PRO A 63 11.02 -33.15 -3.94
CA PRO A 63 10.16 -33.38 -2.80
C PRO A 63 10.95 -34.00 -1.64
N THR A 64 10.77 -33.46 -0.45
CA THR A 64 11.39 -33.91 0.80
C THR A 64 10.40 -34.53 1.78
N SER A 65 9.11 -34.54 1.44
CA SER A 65 8.05 -35.22 2.16
C SER A 65 7.07 -35.88 1.20
N ASP A 66 6.29 -36.82 1.68
CA ASP A 66 5.01 -37.18 1.05
C ASP A 66 3.97 -36.07 1.27
N GLU A 67 2.81 -36.20 0.64
CA GLU A 67 1.70 -35.28 0.85
C GLU A 67 1.21 -35.34 2.30
N LEU A 68 1.09 -34.19 2.93
CA LEU A 68 0.70 -34.00 4.33
C LEU A 68 -0.68 -33.34 4.41
N GLY A 69 -1.54 -33.82 5.29
CA GLY A 69 -2.77 -33.12 5.68
C GLY A 69 -2.44 -31.88 6.51
N LEU A 70 -3.24 -30.83 6.34
CA LEU A 70 -3.11 -29.61 7.12
C LEU A 70 -3.97 -29.64 8.40
N PRO A 71 -3.64 -28.82 9.41
CA PRO A 71 -4.36 -28.80 10.70
C PRO A 71 -5.84 -28.46 10.60
N ASP A 72 -6.25 -27.74 9.56
CA ASP A 72 -7.65 -27.41 9.28
C ASP A 72 -8.51 -28.62 8.85
N GLY A 73 -7.87 -29.78 8.60
CA GLY A 73 -8.52 -31.01 8.14
C GLY A 73 -9.00 -30.97 6.69
N VAL A 74 -8.76 -29.90 5.95
CA VAL A 74 -9.24 -29.66 4.59
C VAL A 74 -8.11 -29.66 3.59
N GLY A 75 -7.09 -28.85 3.84
CA GLY A 75 -5.98 -28.63 2.93
C GLY A 75 -4.94 -29.74 2.94
N ARG A 76 -4.07 -29.67 1.94
CA ARG A 76 -2.91 -30.53 1.76
C ARG A 76 -1.68 -29.70 1.44
N ARG A 77 -0.52 -30.20 1.82
CA ARG A 77 0.75 -29.63 1.38
C ARG A 77 1.77 -30.72 1.10
N GLN A 78 2.74 -30.38 0.31
CA GLN A 78 3.96 -31.18 0.15
C GLN A 78 5.18 -30.26 0.24
N VAL A 79 6.22 -30.73 0.97
CA VAL A 79 7.44 -29.98 1.20
C VAL A 79 8.48 -30.40 0.16
N PHE A 80 9.23 -29.41 -0.32
CA PHE A 80 10.32 -29.52 -1.28
C PHE A 80 11.60 -28.89 -0.70
N ASP A 81 12.73 -29.03 -1.38
CA ASP A 81 14.02 -28.48 -0.94
C ASP A 81 13.97 -26.99 -0.59
N ASN A 82 13.26 -26.18 -1.39
CA ASN A 82 13.29 -24.73 -1.29
C ASN A 82 11.91 -24.10 -1.03
N GLY A 83 10.88 -24.89 -0.74
CA GLY A 83 9.54 -24.38 -0.52
C GLY A 83 8.49 -25.47 -0.36
N SER A 84 7.25 -25.16 -0.61
CA SER A 84 6.13 -26.11 -0.52
C SER A 84 5.06 -25.80 -1.54
N ILE A 85 4.28 -26.80 -1.90
CA ILE A 85 3.02 -26.60 -2.62
C ILE A 85 1.88 -26.84 -1.64
N TYR A 86 0.96 -25.88 -1.57
CA TYR A 86 -0.25 -25.96 -0.77
C TYR A 86 -1.46 -26.12 -1.70
N TRP A 87 -2.40 -26.91 -1.26
CA TRP A 87 -3.66 -27.14 -1.97
C TRP A 87 -4.84 -27.03 -1.03
N SER A 88 -5.90 -26.41 -1.50
CA SER A 88 -7.23 -26.50 -0.90
C SER A 88 -8.30 -26.64 -1.97
N PRO A 89 -9.52 -27.15 -1.63
CA PRO A 89 -10.62 -27.22 -2.59
C PRO A 89 -11.03 -25.86 -3.17
N GLY A 90 -10.85 -24.81 -2.39
CA GLY A 90 -11.27 -23.46 -2.77
C GLY A 90 -10.24 -22.66 -3.57
N THR A 91 -8.95 -23.02 -3.48
CA THR A 91 -7.88 -22.24 -4.12
C THR A 91 -7.15 -23.00 -5.21
N GLY A 92 -7.16 -24.33 -5.18
CA GLY A 92 -6.29 -25.15 -6.01
C GLY A 92 -4.90 -25.35 -5.38
N ALA A 93 -3.96 -25.82 -6.19
CA ALA A 93 -2.57 -26.04 -5.76
C ALA A 93 -1.71 -24.85 -6.18
N HIS A 94 -0.94 -24.29 -5.26
CA HIS A 94 -0.03 -23.19 -5.51
C HIS A 94 1.29 -23.36 -4.77
N ALA A 95 2.37 -23.03 -5.45
CA ALA A 95 3.71 -23.11 -4.93
C ALA A 95 4.07 -21.84 -4.16
N VAL A 96 4.71 -22.02 -2.99
CA VAL A 96 5.18 -20.92 -2.13
C VAL A 96 6.63 -21.17 -1.76
N TRP A 97 7.50 -20.19 -1.98
CA TRP A 97 8.94 -20.33 -1.69
C TRP A 97 9.58 -18.99 -1.31
N GLY A 98 10.88 -19.02 -0.99
CA GLY A 98 11.72 -17.84 -0.78
C GLY A 98 11.22 -16.92 0.33
N LEU A 99 11.44 -15.61 0.16
CA LEU A 99 11.08 -14.60 1.15
C LEU A 99 9.56 -14.38 1.24
N VAL A 100 8.82 -14.56 0.14
CA VAL A 100 7.34 -14.55 0.16
C VAL A 100 6.82 -15.67 1.06
N GLY A 101 7.39 -16.86 0.94
CA GLY A 101 7.03 -17.99 1.80
C GLY A 101 7.40 -17.77 3.27
N GLN A 102 8.54 -17.14 3.54
CA GLN A 102 8.95 -16.81 4.90
C GLN A 102 8.02 -15.76 5.53
N GLU A 103 7.64 -14.75 4.79
CA GLU A 103 6.68 -13.74 5.22
C GLU A 103 5.34 -14.38 5.60
N TRP A 104 4.80 -15.21 4.73
CA TRP A 104 3.56 -15.93 5.00
C TRP A 104 3.69 -16.88 6.24
N ALA A 105 4.84 -17.53 6.40
CA ALA A 105 5.13 -18.38 7.55
C ALA A 105 5.13 -17.61 8.88
N GLN A 106 5.69 -16.40 8.91
CA GLN A 106 5.70 -15.55 10.11
C GLN A 106 4.28 -15.17 10.56
N HIS A 107 3.34 -15.14 9.62
CA HIS A 107 1.94 -14.86 9.87
C HIS A 107 1.04 -16.09 10.02
N GLY A 108 1.63 -17.28 10.23
CA GLY A 108 0.90 -18.50 10.61
C GLY A 108 0.39 -19.35 9.46
N TRP A 109 0.99 -19.23 8.26
CA TRP A 109 0.67 -20.01 7.06
C TRP A 109 -0.84 -19.89 6.70
N GLU A 110 -1.43 -21.00 6.24
CA GLU A 110 -2.85 -21.10 5.87
C GLU A 110 -3.81 -20.87 7.04
N GLY A 111 -3.36 -21.12 8.26
CA GLY A 111 -4.13 -20.87 9.48
C GLY A 111 -4.08 -19.43 9.97
N GLY A 112 -3.19 -18.61 9.41
CA GLY A 112 -3.07 -17.18 9.73
C GLY A 112 -4.06 -16.30 8.99
N TYR A 113 -3.97 -14.99 9.20
CA TYR A 113 -4.91 -14.04 8.60
C TYR A 113 -4.88 -14.01 7.07
N MET A 114 -3.75 -14.33 6.47
CA MET A 114 -3.60 -14.33 5.01
C MET A 114 -4.40 -15.44 4.33
N GLY A 115 -4.60 -16.58 5.00
CA GLY A 115 -5.25 -17.76 4.42
C GLY A 115 -4.37 -18.47 3.39
N TYR A 116 -4.99 -19.27 2.52
CA TYR A 116 -4.31 -20.03 1.48
C TYR A 116 -3.82 -19.16 0.31
N PRO A 117 -2.74 -19.59 -0.38
CA PRO A 117 -2.32 -18.94 -1.62
C PRO A 117 -3.38 -19.12 -2.71
N LEU A 118 -3.61 -18.06 -3.49
CA LEU A 118 -4.53 -18.00 -4.64
C LEU A 118 -3.79 -18.04 -5.97
N THR A 119 -2.51 -17.72 -5.97
CA THR A 119 -1.64 -17.70 -7.14
C THR A 119 -0.28 -18.26 -6.79
N ASP A 120 0.48 -18.61 -7.81
CA ASP A 120 1.92 -18.72 -7.69
C ASP A 120 2.54 -17.32 -7.60
N GLU A 121 3.86 -17.26 -7.43
CA GLU A 121 4.59 -16.01 -7.48
C GLU A 121 4.47 -15.36 -8.86
N LEU A 122 4.04 -14.12 -8.90
CA LEU A 122 3.84 -13.31 -10.10
C LEU A 122 4.89 -12.21 -10.15
N ARG A 123 5.50 -12.03 -11.33
CA ARG A 123 6.37 -10.90 -11.56
C ARG A 123 5.56 -9.61 -11.62
N ASN A 124 6.06 -8.56 -10.96
CA ASN A 124 5.40 -7.26 -10.99
C ASN A 124 5.60 -6.56 -12.35
N PRO A 125 4.65 -5.68 -12.76
CA PRO A 125 4.72 -4.96 -14.02
C PRO A 125 5.97 -4.10 -14.20
N ASP A 126 6.55 -3.60 -13.10
CA ASP A 126 7.81 -2.83 -13.11
C ASP A 126 9.05 -3.68 -13.47
N GLY A 127 8.91 -5.00 -13.52
CA GLY A 127 9.98 -5.95 -13.81
C GLY A 127 11.04 -6.10 -12.71
N ILE A 128 10.87 -5.47 -11.54
CA ILE A 128 11.82 -5.48 -10.43
C ILE A 128 11.47 -6.57 -9.42
N GLY A 129 10.28 -6.50 -8.84
CA GLY A 129 9.84 -7.37 -7.78
C GLY A 129 8.87 -8.45 -8.21
N VAL A 130 8.39 -9.17 -7.21
CA VAL A 130 7.36 -10.20 -7.36
C VAL A 130 6.29 -9.99 -6.31
N ARG A 131 5.13 -10.62 -6.54
CA ARG A 131 4.03 -10.69 -5.59
C ARG A 131 3.38 -12.06 -5.63
N GLN A 132 2.74 -12.41 -4.54
CA GLN A 132 1.88 -13.58 -4.46
C GLN A 132 0.58 -13.22 -3.74
N GLN A 133 -0.55 -13.61 -4.32
CA GLN A 133 -1.86 -13.37 -3.75
C GLN A 133 -2.27 -14.53 -2.83
N PHE A 134 -2.79 -14.16 -1.69
CA PHE A 134 -3.42 -15.05 -0.71
C PHE A 134 -4.89 -14.66 -0.54
N GLN A 135 -5.68 -15.44 0.17
CA GLN A 135 -7.12 -15.21 0.30
C GLN A 135 -7.46 -13.82 0.84
N ASN A 136 -6.68 -13.29 1.78
CA ASN A 136 -6.98 -12.03 2.45
C ASN A 136 -5.84 -10.99 2.37
N ALA A 137 -4.75 -11.30 1.70
CA ALA A 137 -3.61 -10.40 1.55
C ALA A 137 -2.85 -10.67 0.25
N THR A 138 -1.98 -9.74 -0.13
CA THR A 138 -0.98 -9.97 -1.17
C THR A 138 0.39 -9.65 -0.57
N VAL A 139 1.32 -10.58 -0.67
CA VAL A 139 2.72 -10.34 -0.29
C VAL A 139 3.45 -9.78 -1.49
N TYR A 140 4.13 -8.67 -1.30
CA TYR A 140 5.02 -8.04 -2.28
C TYR A 140 6.46 -8.16 -1.82
N TRP A 141 7.33 -8.48 -2.75
CA TRP A 141 8.76 -8.55 -2.51
C TRP A 141 9.53 -7.71 -3.52
N SER A 142 10.57 -7.01 -3.04
CA SER A 142 11.59 -6.42 -3.90
C SER A 142 12.99 -6.60 -3.29
N PRO A 143 14.08 -6.50 -4.10
CA PRO A 143 15.45 -6.62 -3.58
C PRO A 143 15.80 -5.59 -2.51
N ASN A 144 15.15 -4.43 -2.54
CA ASN A 144 15.47 -3.30 -1.67
C ASN A 144 14.62 -3.24 -0.40
N THR A 145 13.45 -3.88 -0.39
CA THR A 145 12.49 -3.77 0.73
C THR A 145 12.29 -5.06 1.49
N GLY A 146 12.59 -6.20 0.89
CA GLY A 146 12.17 -7.49 1.44
C GLY A 146 10.75 -7.87 1.03
N ALA A 147 10.17 -8.84 1.72
CA ALA A 147 8.79 -9.29 1.52
C ALA A 147 7.90 -8.70 2.61
N HIS A 148 6.77 -8.12 2.21
CA HIS A 148 5.79 -7.54 3.12
C HIS A 148 4.37 -7.79 2.64
N ALA A 149 3.49 -8.08 3.58
CA ALA A 149 2.07 -8.28 3.31
C ALA A 149 1.33 -6.94 3.23
N VAL A 150 0.44 -6.83 2.25
CA VAL A 150 -0.47 -5.68 2.09
C VAL A 150 -1.89 -6.21 2.02
N HIS A 151 -2.79 -5.62 2.80
CA HIS A 151 -4.18 -6.07 2.87
C HIS A 151 -5.16 -4.94 3.23
N GLY A 152 -6.44 -5.28 3.33
CA GLY A 152 -7.47 -4.38 3.83
C GLY A 152 -7.54 -3.01 3.15
N ASN A 153 -7.88 -2.00 3.94
CA ASN A 153 -8.06 -0.63 3.46
C ASN A 153 -6.74 0.03 3.01
N ILE A 154 -5.63 -0.27 3.68
CA ILE A 154 -4.32 0.22 3.27
C ILE A 154 -3.96 -0.33 1.89
N GLY A 155 -4.17 -1.62 1.66
CA GLY A 155 -3.94 -2.24 0.35
C GLY A 155 -4.82 -1.68 -0.75
N TRP A 156 -6.11 -1.46 -0.46
CA TRP A 156 -7.04 -0.83 -1.41
C TRP A 156 -6.57 0.58 -1.79
N TRP A 157 -6.23 1.38 -0.80
CA TRP A 157 -5.81 2.77 -1.01
C TRP A 157 -4.48 2.86 -1.74
N TRP A 158 -3.50 2.04 -1.36
CA TRP A 158 -2.23 1.93 -2.07
C TRP A 158 -2.44 1.59 -3.55
N GLY A 159 -3.42 0.72 -3.86
CA GLY A 159 -3.82 0.40 -5.21
C GLY A 159 -4.33 1.62 -6.01
N GLN A 160 -5.07 2.54 -5.38
CA GLN A 160 -5.53 3.78 -6.03
C GLN A 160 -4.35 4.69 -6.45
N TYR A 161 -3.20 4.55 -5.80
CA TYR A 161 -1.98 5.30 -6.12
C TYR A 161 -0.98 4.50 -6.98
N GLY A 162 -1.41 3.41 -7.61
CA GLY A 162 -0.65 2.68 -8.62
C GLY A 162 0.27 1.59 -8.08
N TYR A 163 0.01 1.07 -6.90
CA TYR A 163 0.77 -0.01 -6.28
C TYR A 163 2.28 0.29 -6.20
N GLU A 164 3.13 -0.71 -6.42
CA GLU A 164 4.60 -0.62 -6.37
C GLU A 164 5.18 0.33 -7.43
N ALA A 165 4.51 0.49 -8.56
CA ALA A 165 4.94 1.43 -9.62
C ALA A 165 4.49 2.87 -9.36
N GLY A 166 3.65 3.08 -8.35
CA GLY A 166 3.04 4.37 -8.05
C GLY A 166 3.84 5.22 -7.07
N THR A 167 3.13 6.18 -6.47
CA THR A 167 3.70 7.24 -5.63
C THR A 167 4.40 6.74 -4.37
N TYR A 168 3.99 5.58 -3.86
CA TYR A 168 4.51 5.01 -2.62
C TYR A 168 5.70 4.08 -2.83
N GLY A 169 5.79 3.42 -3.98
CA GLY A 169 6.74 2.34 -4.20
C GLY A 169 6.34 1.07 -3.44
N TYR A 170 7.29 0.17 -3.24
CA TYR A 170 7.07 -1.07 -2.49
C TYR A 170 6.85 -0.84 -0.99
N PRO A 171 6.07 -1.71 -0.31
CA PRO A 171 6.00 -1.69 1.15
C PRO A 171 7.37 -2.02 1.76
N THR A 172 7.69 -1.37 2.89
CA THR A 172 8.93 -1.56 3.66
C THR A 172 8.67 -2.07 5.07
N SER A 173 7.41 -2.24 5.43
CA SER A 173 6.94 -2.89 6.64
C SER A 173 5.64 -3.63 6.36
N ASP A 174 5.27 -4.53 7.25
CA ASP A 174 3.88 -4.97 7.38
C ASP A 174 3.04 -3.91 8.06
N GLU A 175 1.72 -4.12 8.13
CA GLU A 175 0.87 -3.31 8.97
C GLU A 175 1.24 -3.49 10.44
N TYR A 176 1.40 -2.39 11.14
CA TYR A 176 1.67 -2.38 12.58
C TYR A 176 0.83 -1.34 13.29
N ASN A 177 0.64 -1.54 14.60
CA ASN A 177 -0.05 -0.57 15.43
C ASN A 177 0.81 0.70 15.53
N ALA A 178 0.28 1.81 15.04
CA ALA A 178 0.94 3.11 15.07
C ALA A 178 0.77 3.85 16.41
N GLY A 179 0.06 3.26 17.36
CA GLY A 179 -0.30 3.94 18.60
C GLY A 179 -1.38 4.99 18.37
N HIS A 180 -1.28 6.09 19.09
CA HIS A 180 -2.25 7.17 19.04
C HIS A 180 -2.23 7.88 17.68
N VAL A 181 -3.36 7.83 16.99
CA VAL A 181 -3.64 8.63 15.82
C VAL A 181 -4.62 9.71 16.26
N GLY A 182 -4.08 10.89 16.58
CA GLY A 182 -4.86 11.98 17.16
C GLY A 182 -4.54 12.26 18.62
N GLY A 183 -4.95 13.43 19.12
CA GLY A 183 -4.57 13.95 20.43
C GLY A 183 -5.15 13.22 21.65
N ASN A 184 -5.84 12.12 21.50
CA ASN A 184 -6.42 11.37 22.60
C ASN A 184 -5.51 10.19 22.97
N VAL A 185 -5.02 10.17 24.21
CA VAL A 185 -4.03 9.21 24.73
C VAL A 185 -4.57 7.77 24.87
N ASP A 186 -5.87 7.56 24.71
CA ASP A 186 -6.51 6.26 24.90
C ASP A 186 -6.78 5.48 23.59
N ASP A 187 -6.50 6.08 22.43
CA ASP A 187 -6.83 5.51 21.12
C ASP A 187 -5.64 4.79 20.49
N ASN A 188 -5.49 3.53 20.84
CA ASN A 188 -4.44 2.64 20.32
C ASN A 188 -4.86 1.94 19.00
N ASN A 189 -5.61 2.62 18.14
CA ASN A 189 -6.31 2.01 17.01
C ASN A 189 -5.75 2.38 15.63
N GLY A 190 -4.66 3.12 15.54
CA GLY A 190 -4.03 3.44 14.26
C GLY A 190 -3.24 2.25 13.72
N VAL A 191 -3.52 1.83 12.49
CA VAL A 191 -2.74 0.84 11.75
C VAL A 191 -1.94 1.57 10.68
N ARG A 192 -0.64 1.35 10.66
CA ARG A 192 0.28 2.00 9.74
C ARG A 192 1.07 0.99 8.93
N GLN A 193 1.32 1.33 7.67
CA GLN A 193 2.26 0.62 6.82
C GLN A 193 3.19 1.62 6.12
N ASP A 194 4.50 1.35 6.17
CA ASP A 194 5.53 2.19 5.57
C ASP A 194 5.88 1.71 4.15
N PHE A 195 6.33 2.65 3.31
CA PHE A 195 6.64 2.41 1.91
C PHE A 195 7.99 2.99 1.49
N GLN A 196 8.55 2.46 0.40
CA GLN A 196 9.89 2.74 -0.11
C GLN A 196 10.17 4.24 -0.36
N SER A 197 9.15 5.02 -0.70
CA SER A 197 9.30 6.47 -0.92
C SER A 197 9.50 7.29 0.37
N GLY A 198 9.63 6.64 1.53
CA GLY A 198 9.62 7.29 2.84
C GLY A 198 8.24 7.78 3.28
N LYS A 199 7.20 7.39 2.57
CA LYS A 199 5.80 7.66 2.91
C LYS A 199 5.21 6.50 3.67
N TYR A 200 4.07 6.74 4.28
CA TYR A 200 3.27 5.68 4.91
C TYR A 200 1.78 5.90 4.63
N LEU A 201 1.03 4.84 4.80
CA LEU A 201 -0.42 4.88 4.88
C LEU A 201 -0.81 4.56 6.33
N LEU A 202 -1.76 5.31 6.84
CA LEU A 202 -2.28 5.17 8.18
C LEU A 202 -3.80 5.01 8.09
N TRP A 203 -4.31 3.96 8.70
CA TRP A 203 -5.74 3.76 8.86
C TRP A 203 -6.11 3.82 10.34
N SER A 204 -7.07 4.65 10.68
CA SER A 204 -7.65 4.70 12.03
C SER A 204 -9.10 4.22 11.97
N GLY A 205 -9.39 3.15 12.67
CA GLY A 205 -10.70 2.51 12.68
C GLY A 205 -11.75 3.23 13.51
N GLY A 206 -12.10 4.47 13.14
CA GLY A 206 -13.37 5.06 13.59
C GLY A 206 -13.43 5.60 15.01
N GLN A 207 -12.37 6.21 15.53
CA GLN A 207 -12.49 7.05 16.73
C GLN A 207 -12.71 8.50 16.31
N ALA A 208 -13.84 9.05 16.77
CA ALA A 208 -14.35 10.36 16.36
C ALA A 208 -13.51 11.56 16.85
N ASP A 209 -12.56 11.34 17.74
CA ASP A 209 -11.88 12.41 18.47
C ASP A 209 -10.47 12.74 17.94
N ALA A 210 -9.96 11.93 16.98
CA ALA A 210 -8.62 12.14 16.47
C ALA A 210 -8.52 13.35 15.55
N PHE A 211 -9.53 13.53 14.69
CA PHE A 211 -9.62 14.66 13.74
C PHE A 211 -11.09 14.99 13.53
N GLU A 212 -11.46 16.25 13.64
CA GLU A 212 -12.84 16.69 13.35
C GLU A 212 -13.33 16.27 11.96
N ALA A 213 -12.41 16.08 11.01
CA ALA A 213 -12.69 15.61 9.65
C ALA A 213 -12.72 14.09 9.49
N CYS A 214 -12.21 13.33 10.45
CA CYS A 214 -12.10 11.87 10.36
C CYS A 214 -13.15 11.19 11.23
N GLN A 215 -14.40 11.23 10.83
CA GLN A 215 -15.48 10.62 11.60
C GLN A 215 -15.61 9.10 11.45
N SER A 216 -14.92 8.47 10.50
CA SER A 216 -15.04 7.02 10.27
C SER A 216 -13.74 6.30 9.90
N ALA A 217 -12.85 6.88 9.14
CA ALA A 217 -11.51 6.35 8.84
C ALA A 217 -10.66 7.41 8.16
N CYS A 218 -9.40 7.52 8.54
CA CYS A 218 -8.43 8.39 7.88
C CYS A 218 -7.25 7.59 7.37
N ILE A 219 -6.74 8.02 6.23
CA ILE A 219 -5.51 7.51 5.69
C ILE A 219 -4.52 8.65 5.68
N GLY A 220 -3.40 8.44 6.38
CA GLY A 220 -2.33 9.41 6.47
C GLY A 220 -1.19 9.07 5.52
N TYR A 221 -0.58 10.08 4.96
CA TYR A 221 0.74 9.97 4.39
C TYR A 221 1.59 11.13 4.88
N GLY A 222 2.81 10.83 5.30
CA GLY A 222 3.70 11.78 5.94
C GLY A 222 4.73 12.34 5.01
N GLY A 223 5.13 13.57 5.31
CA GLY A 223 6.35 14.17 4.82
C GLY A 223 7.26 14.47 6.00
N THR A 224 8.51 14.03 5.96
CA THR A 224 9.50 14.49 6.94
C THR A 224 10.11 15.77 6.40
N THR A 225 10.03 16.83 7.19
CA THR A 225 10.60 18.11 6.78
C THR A 225 11.92 18.42 7.47
N ASN A 226 12.17 17.91 8.70
CA ASN A 226 13.41 18.12 9.47
C ASN A 226 14.06 19.49 9.25
N THR A 227 13.26 20.53 9.37
CA THR A 227 13.73 21.91 9.25
C THR A 227 14.07 22.47 10.64
N LYS A 228 14.65 23.66 10.69
CA LYS A 228 14.83 24.39 11.94
C LYS A 228 13.52 24.57 12.71
N TRP A 229 12.38 24.70 12.00
CA TRP A 229 11.08 25.08 12.57
C TRP A 229 10.13 23.91 12.75
N VAL A 230 10.27 22.85 11.97
CA VAL A 230 9.33 21.73 11.92
C VAL A 230 10.08 20.41 11.99
N VAL A 231 9.68 19.57 12.92
CA VAL A 231 10.16 18.19 13.07
C VAL A 231 9.61 17.35 11.92
N ARG A 232 8.29 17.42 11.74
CA ARG A 232 7.59 16.68 10.70
C ARG A 232 6.26 17.32 10.35
N THR A 233 5.76 16.97 9.15
CA THR A 233 4.38 17.20 8.74
C THR A 233 3.74 15.88 8.39
N GLU A 234 2.47 15.70 8.72
CA GLU A 234 1.67 14.52 8.43
C GLU A 234 0.36 14.98 7.80
N VAL A 235 -0.07 14.32 6.74
CA VAL A 235 -1.31 14.66 6.04
C VAL A 235 -2.30 13.52 6.24
N TYR A 236 -3.45 13.81 6.79
CA TYR A 236 -4.50 12.84 7.06
C TYR A 236 -5.69 13.14 6.16
N VAL A 237 -6.00 12.20 5.29
CA VAL A 237 -7.07 12.32 4.31
C VAL A 237 -8.24 11.47 4.75
N ASN A 238 -9.42 12.08 4.87
CA ASN A 238 -10.62 11.30 5.03
C ASN A 238 -10.89 10.51 3.73
N TRP A 239 -10.96 9.20 3.82
CA TRP A 239 -11.05 8.34 2.65
C TRP A 239 -12.42 8.36 1.96
N SER A 240 -13.46 8.76 2.69
CA SER A 240 -14.81 8.96 2.11
C SER A 240 -14.97 10.32 1.44
N ASP A 241 -14.17 11.31 1.84
CA ASP A 241 -14.16 12.65 1.26
C ASP A 241 -12.76 13.26 1.40
N SER A 242 -11.99 13.25 0.31
CA SER A 242 -10.62 13.78 0.29
C SER A 242 -10.53 15.29 0.55
N HIS A 243 -11.64 16.04 0.44
CA HIS A 243 -11.70 17.45 0.79
C HIS A 243 -11.71 17.69 2.30
N LEU A 244 -12.02 16.65 3.08
CA LEU A 244 -11.90 16.67 4.53
C LEU A 244 -10.51 16.18 4.96
N THR A 245 -9.50 16.95 4.64
CA THR A 245 -8.09 16.64 4.93
C THR A 245 -7.56 17.55 6.01
N SER A 246 -6.77 17.01 6.92
CA SER A 246 -5.98 17.79 7.88
C SER A 246 -4.49 17.58 7.68
N VAL A 247 -3.72 18.64 7.88
CA VAL A 247 -2.26 18.64 7.87
C VAL A 247 -1.78 18.91 9.27
N HIS A 248 -1.09 17.94 9.86
CA HIS A 248 -0.52 18.03 11.20
C HIS A 248 0.92 18.46 11.10
N VAL A 249 1.24 19.58 11.74
CA VAL A 249 2.59 20.11 11.81
C VAL A 249 3.10 19.95 13.24
N THR A 250 4.20 19.22 13.41
CA THR A 250 4.90 19.11 14.69
C THR A 250 6.03 20.15 14.69
N PRO A 251 5.87 21.29 15.38
CA PRO A 251 6.89 22.32 15.44
C PRO A 251 8.08 21.89 16.31
N THR A 252 9.25 22.46 16.03
CA THR A 252 10.40 22.40 16.96
C THR A 252 10.24 23.43 18.08
N ALA A 253 11.04 23.31 19.13
CA ALA A 253 11.08 24.33 20.16
C ALA A 253 11.45 25.73 19.63
N ALA A 254 12.20 25.82 18.53
CA ALA A 254 12.56 27.07 17.89
C ALA A 254 11.39 27.77 17.18
N ALA A 255 10.34 27.04 16.85
CA ALA A 255 9.15 27.57 16.20
C ALA A 255 8.24 28.35 17.18
N PHE A 256 8.37 28.10 18.46
CA PHE A 256 7.56 28.75 19.48
C PHE A 256 8.18 30.10 19.89
N LYS A 257 7.36 31.15 19.90
CA LYS A 257 7.79 32.45 20.37
C LYS A 257 8.00 32.43 21.89
N THR A 258 9.07 33.07 22.35
CA THR A 258 9.44 33.09 23.77
C THR A 258 8.80 34.24 24.55
N VAL A 259 8.44 35.33 23.86
CA VAL A 259 7.87 36.54 24.49
C VAL A 259 6.81 37.17 23.61
N LEU A 260 5.70 37.60 24.20
CA LEU A 260 4.63 38.31 23.51
C LEU A 260 5.17 39.67 23.00
N GLY A 261 5.06 39.91 21.70
CA GLY A 261 5.34 41.23 21.09
C GLY A 261 6.79 41.45 20.66
N THR A 262 7.62 40.41 20.59
CA THR A 262 8.94 40.54 19.96
C THR A 262 8.88 40.17 18.50
N ASP A 263 9.36 41.07 17.63
CA ASP A 263 9.35 40.93 16.16
C ASP A 263 10.42 39.97 15.63
N ASP A 264 11.08 39.23 16.48
CA ASP A 264 12.33 38.52 16.13
C ASP A 264 12.23 37.38 15.15
N ALA A 265 11.03 37.03 14.69
CA ALA A 265 10.86 35.89 13.85
C ALA A 265 10.02 36.13 12.56
N ALA A 266 9.22 37.18 12.48
CA ALA A 266 8.19 37.31 11.46
C ALA A 266 8.71 37.59 10.05
N SER A 267 9.84 38.29 9.88
CA SER A 267 10.41 38.55 8.55
C SER A 267 11.18 37.37 7.97
N ASP A 268 11.89 36.63 8.82
CA ASP A 268 12.67 35.46 8.41
C ASP A 268 11.79 34.22 8.30
N LEU A 269 10.70 34.17 9.06
CA LEU A 269 9.74 33.05 9.06
C LEU A 269 9.04 32.85 7.72
N ASN A 270 8.78 33.91 6.96
CA ASN A 270 8.00 33.80 5.73
C ASN A 270 8.70 32.93 4.67
N GLU A 271 10.00 33.02 4.50
CA GLU A 271 10.72 32.21 3.52
C GLU A 271 10.89 30.78 4.02
N ASP A 272 11.29 30.59 5.25
CA ASP A 272 11.46 29.27 5.86
C ASP A 272 10.13 28.50 5.94
N TRP A 273 9.02 29.17 6.28
CA TRP A 273 7.69 28.55 6.31
C TRP A 273 7.16 28.25 4.92
N ARG A 274 7.47 29.05 3.90
CA ARG A 274 7.20 28.73 2.51
C ARG A 274 7.95 27.48 2.08
N GLN A 275 9.18 27.31 2.50
CA GLN A 275 9.97 26.12 2.23
C GLN A 275 9.40 24.90 2.97
N VAL A 276 9.00 25.02 4.23
CA VAL A 276 8.29 23.97 4.97
C VAL A 276 7.01 23.59 4.21
N TRP A 277 6.24 24.59 3.78
CA TRP A 277 5.02 24.36 3.04
C TRP A 277 5.26 23.69 1.68
N SER A 278 6.26 24.11 0.94
CA SER A 278 6.60 23.50 -0.37
C SER A 278 7.04 22.04 -0.25
N ASN A 279 7.58 21.64 0.91
CA ASN A 279 7.95 20.27 1.23
C ASN A 279 6.78 19.46 1.82
N THR A 280 5.72 20.12 2.26
CA THR A 280 4.49 19.50 2.73
C THR A 280 3.65 19.10 1.53
N ARG A 281 3.57 17.80 1.26
CA ARG A 281 2.76 17.32 0.14
C ARG A 281 1.32 17.25 0.56
N MET A 282 0.49 18.08 -0.04
CA MET A 282 -0.96 17.98 0.05
C MET A 282 -1.44 16.67 -0.63
N PHE A 283 -2.64 16.25 -0.30
CA PHE A 283 -3.25 15.09 -0.96
C PHE A 283 -3.44 15.35 -2.47
N PRO A 284 -3.39 14.29 -3.30
CA PRO A 284 -3.67 14.45 -4.73
C PRO A 284 -5.06 14.99 -4.98
N GLY A 285 -5.17 16.05 -5.77
CA GLY A 285 -6.43 16.71 -6.07
C GLY A 285 -6.79 17.88 -5.17
N ALA A 286 -5.95 18.25 -4.20
CA ALA A 286 -6.15 19.46 -3.40
C ALA A 286 -6.29 20.70 -4.29
N THR A 287 -7.37 21.43 -4.13
CA THR A 287 -7.62 22.68 -4.84
C THR A 287 -6.68 23.79 -4.38
N GLN A 288 -6.51 24.82 -5.20
CA GLN A 288 -5.72 25.99 -4.79
C GLN A 288 -6.31 26.70 -3.56
N ALA A 289 -7.63 26.67 -3.40
CA ALA A 289 -8.30 27.25 -2.23
C ALA A 289 -7.94 26.49 -0.95
N GLU A 290 -8.01 25.17 -0.98
CA GLU A 290 -7.60 24.30 0.14
C GLU A 290 -6.14 24.51 0.52
N GLN A 291 -5.25 24.55 -0.46
CA GLN A 291 -3.84 24.83 -0.24
C GLN A 291 -3.61 26.21 0.39
N ASN A 292 -4.29 27.23 -0.12
CA ASN A 292 -4.18 28.60 0.40
C ASN A 292 -4.72 28.71 1.83
N SER A 293 -5.87 28.10 2.12
CA SER A 293 -6.45 28.10 3.46
C SER A 293 -5.52 27.42 4.47
N THR A 294 -5.04 26.23 4.13
CA THR A 294 -4.13 25.48 5.01
C THR A 294 -2.83 26.24 5.25
N PHE A 295 -2.29 26.89 4.22
CA PHE A 295 -1.13 27.75 4.37
C PHE A 295 -1.39 28.98 5.28
N GLN A 296 -2.56 29.61 5.18
CA GLN A 296 -2.95 30.71 6.08
C GLN A 296 -3.04 30.24 7.53
N GLN A 297 -3.55 29.03 7.78
CA GLN A 297 -3.58 28.44 9.12
C GLN A 297 -2.16 28.20 9.64
N LEU A 298 -1.26 27.64 8.83
CA LEU A 298 0.14 27.45 9.19
C LEU A 298 0.80 28.78 9.61
N MET A 299 0.63 29.81 8.81
CA MET A 299 1.17 31.14 9.09
C MET A 299 0.59 31.73 10.38
N CYS A 300 -0.71 31.51 10.61
CA CYS A 300 -1.36 31.94 11.85
C CYS A 300 -0.76 31.27 13.09
N HIS A 301 -0.60 29.95 13.06
CA HIS A 301 0.00 29.21 14.17
C HIS A 301 1.46 29.64 14.39
N ALA A 302 2.24 29.82 13.34
CA ALA A 302 3.61 30.29 13.43
C ALA A 302 3.70 31.70 14.05
N GLU A 303 2.79 32.60 13.70
CA GLU A 303 2.76 33.98 14.20
C GLU A 303 2.30 34.08 15.66
N PHE A 304 1.32 33.25 16.07
CA PHE A 304 0.65 33.39 17.37
C PHE A 304 0.96 32.28 18.39
N SER A 305 2.00 31.50 18.20
CA SER A 305 2.41 30.45 19.13
C SER A 305 3.17 30.98 20.36
N TYR A 306 2.57 31.92 21.08
CA TYR A 306 3.12 32.48 22.33
C TYR A 306 2.92 31.55 23.53
N PRO A 307 3.73 31.67 24.58
CA PRO A 307 3.51 31.00 25.86
C PRO A 307 2.09 31.29 26.40
N ASN A 308 1.44 30.27 26.91
CA ASN A 308 0.17 30.40 27.60
C ASN A 308 0.33 30.29 29.12
N THR A 309 -0.69 30.68 29.89
CA THR A 309 -0.66 30.66 31.37
C THR A 309 -0.61 29.25 31.96
N GLY A 310 -0.80 28.19 31.16
CA GLY A 310 -0.75 26.79 31.58
C GLY A 310 0.61 26.14 31.40
N GLY A 311 1.66 26.88 30.99
CA GLY A 311 3.02 26.38 30.81
C GLY A 311 3.27 25.75 29.42
N GLY A 312 2.33 25.86 28.49
CA GLY A 312 2.49 25.49 27.07
C GLY A 312 2.48 26.70 26.16
N HIS A 313 2.18 26.51 24.89
CA HIS A 313 2.02 27.55 23.87
C HIS A 313 0.61 27.54 23.30
N PHE A 314 0.15 28.68 22.78
CA PHE A 314 -1.08 28.73 21.99
C PHE A 314 -0.92 27.88 20.73
N GLY A 315 -1.95 27.09 20.41
CA GLY A 315 -1.91 26.11 19.31
C GLY A 315 -1.45 24.70 19.74
N GLY A 316 -0.96 24.52 20.99
CA GLY A 316 -0.58 23.20 21.50
C GLY A 316 0.75 22.68 20.94
N PRO A 317 1.06 21.39 21.19
CA PRO A 317 2.31 20.76 20.76
C PRO A 317 2.32 20.39 19.27
N THR A 318 1.15 20.35 18.64
CA THR A 318 0.95 20.13 17.20
C THR A 318 -0.02 21.16 16.64
N TRP A 319 0.15 21.55 15.40
CA TRP A 319 -0.74 22.46 14.71
C TRP A 319 -1.53 21.69 13.67
N ASP A 320 -2.84 21.70 13.83
CA ASP A 320 -3.77 20.98 12.98
C ASP A 320 -4.39 21.96 11.98
N LEU A 321 -4.11 21.74 10.70
CA LEU A 321 -4.49 22.63 9.62
C LEU A 321 -5.53 21.91 8.74
N GLU A 322 -6.73 22.48 8.65
CA GLU A 322 -7.85 21.80 8.00
C GLU A 322 -8.17 22.38 6.63
N THR A 323 -8.35 21.54 5.62
CA THR A 323 -8.59 21.95 4.23
C THR A 323 -9.98 22.55 4.00
N TRP A 324 -10.98 22.16 4.80
CA TRP A 324 -12.36 22.63 4.67
C TRP A 324 -12.60 24.05 5.18
N ARG A 325 -11.63 24.65 5.86
CA ARG A 325 -11.75 26.04 6.30
C ARG A 325 -11.67 26.98 5.11
N PRO A 326 -12.48 28.06 5.07
CA PRO A 326 -12.45 29.00 3.97
C PRO A 326 -11.15 29.81 3.92
N VAL A 327 -10.72 30.19 2.74
CA VAL A 327 -9.64 31.17 2.57
C VAL A 327 -10.08 32.53 3.11
N LEU A 328 -9.30 33.08 4.03
CA LEU A 328 -9.53 34.46 4.51
C LEU A 328 -9.19 35.45 3.41
N THR A 329 -10.11 36.35 3.15
CA THR A 329 -9.98 37.41 2.14
C THR A 329 -10.10 38.77 2.80
N GLY A 330 -9.49 39.78 2.18
CA GLY A 330 -9.50 41.17 2.66
C GLY A 330 -8.11 41.78 2.66
N ASN A 331 -7.99 42.97 3.28
CA ASN A 331 -6.67 43.53 3.55
C ASN A 331 -5.98 42.83 4.74
N SER A 332 -4.69 43.08 4.90
CA SER A 332 -3.87 42.43 5.94
C SER A 332 -4.45 42.61 7.35
N ASP A 333 -4.96 43.80 7.69
CA ASP A 333 -5.54 44.06 9.01
C ASP A 333 -6.82 43.23 9.25
N THR A 334 -7.66 43.07 8.23
CA THR A 334 -8.89 42.29 8.29
C THR A 334 -8.56 40.80 8.49
N ILE A 335 -7.62 40.27 7.71
CA ILE A 335 -7.15 38.90 7.83
C ILE A 335 -6.57 38.65 9.21
N LEU A 336 -5.67 39.51 9.68
CA LEU A 336 -5.03 39.41 10.97
C LEU A 336 -6.04 39.42 12.15
N ARG A 337 -7.05 40.31 12.08
CA ARG A 337 -8.11 40.33 13.12
C ARG A 337 -8.93 39.06 13.14
N LYS A 338 -9.25 38.47 11.98
CA LYS A 338 -9.96 37.20 11.91
C LYS A 338 -9.14 36.04 12.46
N MET A 339 -7.85 35.98 12.11
CA MET A 339 -6.91 35.00 12.65
C MET A 339 -6.84 35.06 14.19
N LEU A 340 -6.67 36.25 14.75
CA LEU A 340 -6.64 36.47 16.20
C LEU A 340 -7.95 36.10 16.88
N ALA A 341 -9.09 36.55 16.33
CA ALA A 341 -10.39 36.28 16.92
C ALA A 341 -10.75 34.80 16.96
N SER A 342 -10.35 34.06 15.92
CA SER A 342 -10.59 32.61 15.79
C SER A 342 -9.52 31.73 16.42
N LYS A 343 -8.45 32.31 16.98
CA LYS A 343 -7.29 31.55 17.50
C LYS A 343 -6.72 30.57 16.47
N CYS A 344 -6.61 31.01 15.23
CA CYS A 344 -6.18 30.25 14.06
C CYS A 344 -7.15 29.15 13.54
N ASN A 345 -8.33 29.01 14.15
CA ASN A 345 -9.34 28.02 13.82
C ASN A 345 -10.66 28.67 13.40
N TRP A 346 -10.65 29.44 12.29
CA TRP A 346 -11.85 30.11 11.78
C TRP A 346 -12.78 29.17 11.01
N ASN A 347 -14.07 29.40 11.15
CA ASN A 347 -15.14 28.72 10.44
C ASN A 347 -15.82 29.64 9.43
N THR A 348 -16.72 29.10 8.62
CA THR A 348 -17.48 29.84 7.60
C THR A 348 -18.31 31.00 8.17
N ASP A 349 -18.63 30.99 9.46
CA ASP A 349 -19.54 31.91 10.14
C ASP A 349 -18.86 33.02 10.95
N SER A 350 -17.53 33.18 10.82
CA SER A 350 -16.74 34.18 11.54
C SER A 350 -16.34 35.39 10.68
#